data_ee840d523966a6ed51cfb78cfbbadb0e
#
_entry.id   ee840d523966a6ed51cfb78cfbbadb0e
#
_cell.length_a   1.000
_cell.length_b   1.000
_cell.length_c   1.000
_cell.angle_alpha   90.00
_cell.angle_beta   90.00
_cell.angle_gamma   90.00
#
_symmetry.space_group_name_H-M   'P 1'
#
loop_
_entity.id
_entity.type
_entity.pdbx_description
1 polymer ?
#
loop_
_entity_poly.entity_id
_entity_poly.type
_entity_poly.pdbx_seq_one_letter_code
_entity_poly.pdbx_strand_id
1 'polypeptide(L)'
;MASDFDGFSPDLVDFLGMLDRNNSKAWFDAHRADYEGLYLQPAKDFVSAMAGPLAKAVPGAKAEARVNGSIMRINKDVRFSKDKKPYKPHLSLMFPVGDAFDRKLPALWFRISPTQLHLGCGMMDFGPTGLKTYRDTIADPKKAKAFAAIISKAHEAGGWERGIPKYKTVPRGYPAVKEAGGIQADLIRHSGFHMGTQEPHPKHLFTPEAVEFVCSRLKTLKPVTQWLSKTVGTAH
;
A
#
# COMPACT_ATOMS: atom_id res chain seq x y z
N MET A 1 0.18 -14.85 -22.16
CA MET A 1 -0.84 -14.09 -22.92
C MET A 1 -0.80 -12.67 -22.37
N ALA A 2 -0.69 -11.64 -23.22
CA ALA A 2 -0.88 -10.26 -22.80
C ALA A 2 -2.31 -10.15 -22.26
N SER A 3 -2.49 -9.51 -21.13
CA SER A 3 -3.83 -9.32 -20.59
C SER A 3 -4.50 -8.19 -21.38
N ASP A 4 -5.76 -8.39 -21.71
CA ASP A 4 -6.61 -7.40 -22.43
C ASP A 4 -7.05 -6.23 -21.50
N PHE A 5 -6.16 -5.72 -20.65
CA PHE A 5 -6.47 -4.59 -19.79
C PHE A 5 -6.19 -3.27 -20.53
N ASP A 6 -7.24 -2.57 -20.90
CA ASP A 6 -7.20 -1.34 -21.71
C ASP A 6 -7.20 -0.04 -20.86
N GLY A 7 -7.05 -0.15 -19.55
CA GLY A 7 -7.16 0.96 -18.61
C GLY A 7 -8.43 0.90 -17.77
N PHE A 8 -8.48 1.67 -16.69
CA PHE A 8 -9.72 1.85 -15.92
C PHE A 8 -10.65 2.82 -16.66
N SER A 9 -11.97 2.59 -16.62
CA SER A 9 -12.92 3.60 -17.11
C SER A 9 -12.96 4.82 -16.16
N PRO A 10 -13.08 6.06 -16.66
CA PRO A 10 -13.46 7.21 -15.84
C PRO A 10 -14.75 6.98 -15.02
N ASP A 11 -15.68 6.18 -15.53
CA ASP A 11 -16.93 5.82 -14.84
C ASP A 11 -16.68 5.11 -13.51
N LEU A 12 -15.52 4.45 -13.32
CA LEU A 12 -15.12 3.92 -12.02
C LEU A 12 -15.01 5.04 -10.97
N VAL A 13 -14.40 6.17 -11.35
CA VAL A 13 -14.23 7.33 -10.46
C VAL A 13 -15.59 7.92 -10.10
N ASP A 14 -16.49 8.03 -11.08
CA ASP A 14 -17.86 8.52 -10.88
C ASP A 14 -18.65 7.57 -9.98
N PHE A 15 -18.57 6.26 -10.21
CA PHE A 15 -19.16 5.24 -9.33
C PHE A 15 -18.68 5.35 -7.88
N LEU A 16 -17.36 5.51 -7.67
CA LEU A 16 -16.80 5.69 -6.33
C LEU A 16 -17.28 6.99 -5.67
N GLY A 17 -17.44 8.06 -6.44
CA GLY A 17 -18.00 9.32 -5.96
C GLY A 17 -19.47 9.20 -5.60
N MET A 18 -20.28 8.48 -6.41
CA MET A 18 -21.68 8.21 -6.10
C MET A 18 -21.81 7.32 -4.85
N LEU A 19 -20.97 6.28 -4.73
CA LEU A 19 -20.91 5.41 -3.55
C LEU A 19 -20.57 6.19 -2.27
N ASP A 20 -19.67 7.16 -2.32
CA ASP A 20 -19.34 7.97 -1.13
C ASP A 20 -20.53 8.81 -0.65
N ARG A 21 -21.27 9.40 -1.58
CA ARG A 21 -22.46 10.22 -1.27
C ARG A 21 -23.65 9.39 -0.80
N ASN A 22 -23.84 8.17 -1.33
CA ASN A 22 -25.03 7.33 -1.12
C ASN A 22 -24.72 6.04 -0.36
N ASN A 23 -23.78 6.03 0.55
CA ASN A 23 -23.15 4.85 1.15
C ASN A 23 -24.10 4.06 2.05
N SER A 24 -25.03 3.32 1.44
CA SER A 24 -26.00 2.44 2.09
C SER A 24 -26.11 1.09 1.37
N LYS A 25 -26.61 0.08 2.09
CA LYS A 25 -26.84 -1.25 1.51
C LYS A 25 -27.84 -1.19 0.35
N ALA A 26 -28.93 -0.45 0.52
CA ALA A 26 -30.00 -0.35 -0.50
C ALA A 26 -29.45 0.26 -1.80
N TRP A 27 -28.67 1.35 -1.70
CA TRP A 27 -28.06 1.96 -2.87
C TRP A 27 -27.07 1.00 -3.56
N PHE A 28 -26.22 0.34 -2.78
CA PHE A 28 -25.23 -0.60 -3.33
C PHE A 28 -25.88 -1.79 -4.03
N ASP A 29 -26.95 -2.34 -3.44
CA ASP A 29 -27.68 -3.46 -4.04
C ASP A 29 -28.34 -3.04 -5.37
N ALA A 30 -28.83 -1.80 -5.49
CA ALA A 30 -29.38 -1.25 -6.74
C ALA A 30 -28.32 -0.99 -7.81
N HIS A 31 -27.04 -0.77 -7.42
CA HIS A 31 -25.91 -0.50 -8.32
C HIS A 31 -24.91 -1.67 -8.39
N ARG A 32 -25.37 -2.88 -8.13
CA ARG A 32 -24.50 -4.07 -8.10
C ARG A 32 -23.88 -4.36 -9.48
N ALA A 33 -24.61 -4.14 -10.56
CA ALA A 33 -24.10 -4.32 -11.91
C ALA A 33 -22.94 -3.34 -12.21
N ASP A 34 -23.05 -2.10 -11.74
CA ASP A 34 -21.97 -1.09 -11.87
C ASP A 34 -20.75 -1.50 -11.06
N TYR A 35 -20.95 -2.00 -9.83
CA TYR A 35 -19.85 -2.56 -9.03
C TYR A 35 -19.16 -3.72 -9.74
N GLU A 36 -19.90 -4.63 -10.35
CA GLU A 36 -19.30 -5.77 -11.05
C GLU A 36 -18.59 -5.36 -12.32
N GLY A 37 -19.17 -4.48 -13.13
CA GLY A 37 -18.65 -4.06 -14.43
C GLY A 37 -17.58 -2.97 -14.36
N LEU A 38 -17.72 -1.96 -13.49
CA LEU A 38 -16.82 -0.82 -13.43
C LEU A 38 -15.69 -1.00 -12.38
N TYR A 39 -15.94 -1.79 -11.33
CA TYR A 39 -14.98 -1.94 -10.23
C TYR A 39 -14.33 -3.32 -10.21
N LEU A 40 -15.14 -4.40 -10.09
CA LEU A 40 -14.59 -5.72 -9.76
C LEU A 40 -13.90 -6.38 -10.96
N GLN A 41 -14.52 -6.39 -12.14
CA GLN A 41 -13.93 -7.01 -13.32
C GLN A 41 -12.68 -6.25 -13.77
N PRO A 42 -12.68 -4.91 -13.95
CA PRO A 42 -11.45 -4.17 -14.27
C PRO A 42 -10.34 -4.33 -13.23
N ALA A 43 -10.68 -4.46 -11.94
CA ALA A 43 -9.68 -4.73 -10.91
C ALA A 43 -9.03 -6.10 -11.07
N LYS A 44 -9.80 -7.15 -11.46
CA LYS A 44 -9.26 -8.48 -11.75
C LYS A 44 -8.34 -8.46 -12.97
N ASP A 45 -8.77 -7.79 -14.03
CA ASP A 45 -8.02 -7.69 -15.28
C ASP A 45 -6.70 -6.94 -15.06
N PHE A 46 -6.75 -5.81 -14.34
CA PHE A 46 -5.57 -5.06 -13.95
C PHE A 46 -4.60 -5.89 -13.09
N VAL A 47 -5.09 -6.60 -12.05
CA VAL A 47 -4.24 -7.44 -11.21
C VAL A 47 -3.61 -8.58 -12.02
N SER A 48 -4.35 -9.18 -12.94
CA SER A 48 -3.81 -10.21 -13.85
C SER A 48 -2.72 -9.64 -14.76
N ALA A 49 -2.95 -8.44 -15.32
CA ALA A 49 -1.99 -7.71 -16.13
C ALA A 49 -0.71 -7.35 -15.38
N MET A 50 -0.87 -6.96 -14.12
CA MET A 50 0.24 -6.56 -13.25
C MET A 50 1.15 -7.73 -12.84
N ALA A 51 0.66 -8.98 -12.82
CA ALA A 51 1.34 -10.12 -12.20
C ALA A 51 2.78 -10.32 -12.73
N GLY A 52 2.97 -10.44 -14.03
CA GLY A 52 4.29 -10.61 -14.64
C GLY A 52 5.18 -9.36 -14.54
N PRO A 53 4.72 -8.19 -15.03
CA PRO A 53 5.48 -6.93 -14.96
C PRO A 53 5.88 -6.55 -13.54
N LEU A 54 4.99 -6.70 -12.56
CA LEU A 54 5.27 -6.36 -11.16
C LEU A 54 6.29 -7.31 -10.53
N ALA A 55 6.18 -8.62 -10.76
CA ALA A 55 7.14 -9.59 -10.27
C ALA A 55 8.56 -9.35 -10.85
N LYS A 56 8.64 -8.88 -12.11
CA LYS A 56 9.90 -8.47 -12.74
C LYS A 56 10.45 -7.17 -12.13
N ALA A 57 9.59 -6.18 -11.89
CA ALA A 57 9.97 -4.88 -11.32
C ALA A 57 10.39 -4.99 -9.84
N VAL A 58 9.62 -5.75 -9.05
CA VAL A 58 9.83 -5.98 -7.61
C VAL A 58 9.79 -7.49 -7.35
N PRO A 59 10.94 -8.19 -7.42
CA PRO A 59 11.01 -9.63 -7.19
C PRO A 59 10.40 -10.01 -5.84
N GLY A 60 9.58 -11.06 -5.86
CA GLY A 60 8.79 -11.51 -4.70
C GLY A 60 7.40 -10.89 -4.59
N ALA A 61 7.06 -9.86 -5.37
CA ALA A 61 5.70 -9.33 -5.39
C ALA A 61 4.72 -10.38 -5.91
N LYS A 62 3.61 -10.57 -5.21
CA LYS A 62 2.55 -11.54 -5.53
C LYS A 62 1.28 -10.82 -5.94
N ALA A 63 0.66 -11.30 -7.01
CA ALA A 63 -0.60 -10.79 -7.52
C ALA A 63 -1.61 -11.93 -7.66
N GLU A 64 -2.77 -11.79 -7.01
CA GLU A 64 -3.89 -12.73 -7.06
C GLU A 64 -5.16 -11.97 -7.44
N ALA A 65 -5.69 -12.20 -8.63
CA ALA A 65 -6.83 -11.49 -9.22
C ALA A 65 -8.17 -11.92 -8.61
N ARG A 66 -8.29 -11.85 -7.28
CA ARG A 66 -9.51 -12.21 -6.55
C ARG A 66 -9.70 -11.30 -5.34
N VAL A 67 -10.96 -11.18 -4.92
CA VAL A 67 -11.30 -10.55 -3.64
C VAL A 67 -10.70 -11.38 -2.50
N ASN A 68 -10.14 -10.71 -1.50
CA ASN A 68 -9.31 -11.29 -0.44
C ASN A 68 -7.98 -11.90 -0.93
N GLY A 69 -7.66 -11.85 -2.21
CA GLY A 69 -6.32 -11.89 -2.77
C GLY A 69 -5.76 -10.46 -2.84
N SER A 70 -5.29 -10.03 -4.02
CA SER A 70 -4.82 -8.67 -4.21
C SER A 70 -5.94 -7.63 -4.12
N ILE A 71 -7.19 -7.98 -4.47
CA ILE A 71 -8.32 -7.07 -4.42
C ILE A 71 -8.88 -7.03 -3.00
N MET A 72 -8.82 -5.87 -2.36
CA MET A 72 -9.39 -5.67 -1.03
C MET A 72 -10.92 -5.61 -1.12
N ARG A 73 -11.61 -6.29 -0.19
CA ARG A 73 -13.08 -6.22 -0.14
C ARG A 73 -13.57 -4.77 0.01
N ILE A 74 -14.61 -4.43 -0.70
CA ILE A 74 -15.23 -3.11 -0.64
C ILE A 74 -15.93 -2.85 0.70
N ASN A 75 -16.43 -3.90 1.36
CA ASN A 75 -17.08 -3.78 2.65
C ASN A 75 -16.14 -3.24 3.73
N LYS A 76 -16.63 -2.32 4.53
CA LYS A 76 -15.97 -1.76 5.71
C LYS A 76 -16.37 -2.53 6.96
N ASP A 77 -15.43 -2.80 7.86
CA ASP A 77 -15.76 -3.28 9.18
C ASP A 77 -16.18 -2.08 10.05
N VAL A 78 -17.48 -1.98 10.32
CA VAL A 78 -18.06 -0.84 11.05
C VAL A 78 -18.36 -1.13 12.50
N ARG A 79 -18.00 -2.34 13.00
CA ARG A 79 -18.34 -2.77 14.38
C ARG A 79 -17.82 -1.77 15.42
N PHE A 80 -16.58 -1.31 15.27
CA PHE A 80 -15.93 -0.38 16.19
C PHE A 80 -15.74 1.02 15.60
N SER A 81 -16.31 1.32 14.44
CA SER A 81 -16.20 2.63 13.79
C SER A 81 -17.32 3.57 14.24
N LYS A 82 -16.98 4.84 14.45
CA LYS A 82 -17.97 5.91 14.62
C LYS A 82 -18.72 6.17 13.31
N ASP A 83 -18.00 6.09 12.18
CA ASP A 83 -18.60 6.16 10.84
C ASP A 83 -19.18 4.79 10.48
N LYS A 84 -20.50 4.75 10.29
CA LYS A 84 -21.30 3.54 9.99
C LYS A 84 -21.50 3.30 8.49
N LYS A 85 -20.87 4.08 7.61
CA LYS A 85 -20.87 3.83 6.16
C LYS A 85 -20.36 2.41 5.88
N PRO A 86 -21.15 1.50 5.26
CA PRO A 86 -20.79 0.08 5.14
C PRO A 86 -19.75 -0.22 4.06
N TYR A 87 -19.51 0.70 3.13
CA TYR A 87 -18.61 0.49 2.00
C TYR A 87 -17.46 1.50 1.98
N LYS A 88 -16.34 1.08 1.41
CA LYS A 88 -15.18 1.94 1.15
C LYS A 88 -15.36 2.59 -0.22
N PRO A 89 -15.40 3.92 -0.35
CA PRO A 89 -15.51 4.59 -1.63
C PRO A 89 -14.16 4.65 -2.37
N HIS A 90 -13.47 3.52 -2.45
CA HIS A 90 -12.21 3.41 -3.17
C HIS A 90 -11.91 1.97 -3.57
N LEU A 91 -11.32 1.77 -4.72
CA LEU A 91 -10.68 0.52 -5.12
C LEU A 91 -9.31 0.45 -4.45
N SER A 92 -9.03 -0.63 -3.72
CA SER A 92 -7.71 -0.86 -3.12
C SER A 92 -7.17 -2.22 -3.51
N LEU A 93 -5.93 -2.22 -3.97
CA LEU A 93 -5.17 -3.42 -4.30
C LEU A 93 -3.94 -3.50 -3.41
N MET A 94 -3.52 -4.73 -3.10
CA MET A 94 -2.34 -5.02 -2.30
C MET A 94 -1.54 -6.16 -2.92
N PHE A 95 -0.24 -5.99 -3.01
CA PHE A 95 0.70 -6.93 -3.57
C PHE A 95 1.78 -7.24 -2.54
N PRO A 96 1.61 -8.29 -1.72
CA PRO A 96 2.63 -8.70 -0.74
C PRO A 96 3.94 -9.07 -1.43
N VAL A 97 5.06 -8.83 -0.75
CA VAL A 97 6.42 -9.10 -1.25
C VAL A 97 7.07 -10.16 -0.38
N GLY A 98 7.16 -11.39 -0.88
CA GLY A 98 7.71 -12.55 -0.17
C GLY A 98 7.53 -13.84 -0.97
N ASP A 99 7.74 -14.98 -0.32
CA ASP A 99 7.69 -16.30 -0.97
C ASP A 99 6.24 -16.75 -1.26
N ALA A 100 5.30 -16.34 -0.42
CA ALA A 100 3.88 -16.66 -0.56
C ALA A 100 3.02 -15.38 -0.52
N PHE A 101 1.74 -15.50 -0.90
CA PHE A 101 0.77 -14.44 -0.71
C PHE A 101 0.34 -14.37 0.77
N ASP A 102 1.01 -13.54 1.55
CA ASP A 102 0.66 -13.26 2.95
C ASP A 102 0.55 -11.75 3.18
N ARG A 103 -0.60 -11.32 3.69
CA ARG A 103 -0.90 -9.89 3.97
C ARG A 103 -0.15 -9.32 5.17
N LYS A 104 0.53 -10.18 5.94
CA LYS A 104 1.40 -9.75 7.03
C LYS A 104 2.78 -9.31 6.55
N LEU A 105 3.16 -9.69 5.32
CA LEU A 105 4.41 -9.29 4.71
C LEU A 105 4.39 -7.81 4.27
N PRO A 106 5.56 -7.21 4.06
CA PRO A 106 5.65 -5.93 3.37
C PRO A 106 4.91 -6.00 2.03
N ALA A 107 4.14 -5.00 1.72
CA ALA A 107 3.34 -4.98 0.51
C ALA A 107 3.49 -3.67 -0.25
N LEU A 108 3.29 -3.77 -1.56
CA LEU A 108 3.00 -2.62 -2.40
C LEU A 108 1.48 -2.43 -2.42
N TRP A 109 1.02 -1.20 -2.54
CA TRP A 109 -0.40 -0.93 -2.69
C TRP A 109 -0.69 0.07 -3.79
N PHE A 110 -1.90 -0.03 -4.27
CA PHE A 110 -2.53 0.82 -5.25
C PHE A 110 -3.95 1.12 -4.78
N ARG A 111 -4.38 2.38 -4.86
CA ARG A 111 -5.75 2.77 -4.54
C ARG A 111 -6.23 3.87 -5.45
N ILE A 112 -7.42 3.69 -6.02
CA ILE A 112 -8.19 4.73 -6.67
C ILE A 112 -9.29 5.18 -5.71
N SER A 113 -9.32 6.46 -5.37
CA SER A 113 -10.40 7.14 -4.66
C SER A 113 -11.20 8.01 -5.63
N PRO A 114 -12.30 8.67 -5.22
CA PRO A 114 -13.02 9.59 -6.11
C PRO A 114 -12.19 10.76 -6.66
N THR A 115 -11.08 11.10 -6.02
CA THR A 115 -10.30 12.30 -6.38
C THR A 115 -8.83 12.05 -6.66
N GLN A 116 -8.28 10.91 -6.22
CA GLN A 116 -6.84 10.70 -6.21
C GLN A 116 -6.45 9.23 -6.45
N LEU A 117 -5.30 9.07 -7.08
CA LEU A 117 -4.52 7.84 -7.07
C LEU A 117 -3.57 7.85 -5.87
N HIS A 118 -3.51 6.73 -5.13
CA HIS A 118 -2.55 6.52 -4.06
C HIS A 118 -1.71 5.28 -4.38
N LEU A 119 -0.42 5.44 -4.36
CA LEU A 119 0.54 4.36 -4.50
C LEU A 119 1.46 4.31 -3.28
N GLY A 120 2.03 3.16 -2.98
CA GLY A 120 3.00 3.09 -1.90
C GLY A 120 3.47 1.68 -1.57
N CYS A 121 4.25 1.58 -0.49
CA CYS A 121 4.72 0.32 0.07
C CYS A 121 4.86 0.38 1.58
N GLY A 122 4.88 -0.78 2.22
CA GLY A 122 5.21 -0.89 3.64
C GLY A 122 4.47 -1.99 4.36
N MET A 123 4.50 -1.89 5.69
CA MET A 123 3.74 -2.71 6.63
C MET A 123 3.00 -1.79 7.58
N MET A 124 1.69 -1.98 7.74
CA MET A 124 0.88 -1.15 8.63
C MET A 124 1.15 -1.42 10.12
N ASP A 125 1.52 -2.66 10.45
CA ASP A 125 1.89 -3.10 11.80
C ASP A 125 2.94 -4.19 11.71
N PHE A 126 3.97 -4.11 12.55
CA PHE A 126 5.04 -5.10 12.60
C PHE A 126 4.72 -6.31 13.50
N GLY A 127 3.64 -6.23 14.26
CA GLY A 127 3.40 -7.18 15.35
C GLY A 127 4.44 -7.08 16.48
N PRO A 128 4.26 -7.80 17.59
CA PRO A 128 5.17 -7.69 18.75
C PRO A 128 6.62 -8.07 18.44
N THR A 129 6.83 -9.21 17.80
CA THR A 129 8.17 -9.73 17.46
C THR A 129 8.86 -8.86 16.41
N GLY A 130 8.16 -8.54 15.32
CA GLY A 130 8.70 -7.68 14.27
C GLY A 130 9.00 -6.27 14.76
N LEU A 131 8.17 -5.72 15.66
CA LEU A 131 8.41 -4.40 16.25
C LEU A 131 9.69 -4.37 17.11
N LYS A 132 9.94 -5.45 17.88
CA LYS A 132 11.19 -5.56 18.63
C LYS A 132 12.39 -5.60 17.69
N THR A 133 12.35 -6.48 16.69
CA THR A 133 13.43 -6.62 15.68
C THR A 133 13.69 -5.31 14.95
N TYR A 134 12.63 -4.61 14.52
CA TYR A 134 12.73 -3.29 13.90
C TYR A 134 13.43 -2.29 14.80
N ARG A 135 12.99 -2.16 16.06
CA ARG A 135 13.56 -1.22 17.03
C ARG A 135 15.02 -1.50 17.34
N ASP A 136 15.37 -2.77 17.54
CA ASP A 136 16.76 -3.18 17.78
C ASP A 136 17.64 -2.88 16.56
N THR A 137 17.10 -3.03 15.35
CA THR A 137 17.81 -2.65 14.12
C THR A 137 18.00 -1.15 14.02
N ILE A 138 16.97 -0.34 14.33
CA ILE A 138 17.05 1.12 14.29
C ILE A 138 17.90 1.68 15.44
N ALA A 139 18.02 0.95 16.55
CA ALA A 139 18.90 1.35 17.66
C ALA A 139 20.38 1.33 17.28
N ASP A 140 20.77 0.56 16.25
CA ASP A 140 22.12 0.63 15.67
C ASP A 140 22.24 1.87 14.76
N PRO A 141 23.13 2.85 15.06
CA PRO A 141 23.26 4.08 14.28
C PRO A 141 23.62 3.85 12.80
N LYS A 142 24.46 2.84 12.51
CA LYS A 142 24.87 2.53 11.13
C LYS A 142 23.68 1.99 10.32
N LYS A 143 22.89 1.07 10.90
CA LYS A 143 21.70 0.49 10.26
C LYS A 143 20.60 1.54 10.09
N ALA A 144 20.37 2.39 11.09
CA ALA A 144 19.42 3.50 10.99
C ALA A 144 19.79 4.48 9.87
N LYS A 145 21.09 4.86 9.77
CA LYS A 145 21.59 5.72 8.69
C LYS A 145 21.42 5.07 7.31
N ALA A 146 21.69 3.77 7.20
CA ALA A 146 21.49 3.04 5.95
C ALA A 146 20.01 3.02 5.53
N PHE A 147 19.09 2.80 6.47
CA PHE A 147 17.65 2.84 6.17
C PHE A 147 17.17 4.25 5.82
N ALA A 148 17.65 5.27 6.54
CA ALA A 148 17.37 6.67 6.21
C ALA A 148 17.80 7.04 4.78
N ALA A 149 18.95 6.54 4.34
CA ALA A 149 19.42 6.75 2.97
C ALA A 149 18.53 6.06 1.92
N ILE A 150 17.99 4.88 2.22
CA ILE A 150 17.00 4.21 1.36
C ILE A 150 15.72 5.04 1.26
N ILE A 151 15.24 5.58 2.37
CA ILE A 151 14.04 6.46 2.42
C ILE A 151 14.28 7.72 1.58
N SER A 152 15.42 8.38 1.76
CA SER A 152 15.78 9.60 1.00
C SER A 152 15.82 9.35 -0.51
N LYS A 153 16.48 8.27 -0.93
CA LYS A 153 16.53 7.88 -2.35
C LYS A 153 15.15 7.55 -2.92
N ALA A 154 14.27 6.91 -2.14
CA ALA A 154 12.91 6.66 -2.58
C ALA A 154 12.15 7.99 -2.75
N HIS A 155 12.26 8.92 -1.80
CA HIS A 155 11.67 10.25 -1.90
C HIS A 155 12.15 10.98 -3.18
N GLU A 156 13.45 11.05 -3.41
CA GLU A 156 14.07 11.68 -4.60
C GLU A 156 13.59 11.03 -5.91
N ALA A 157 13.42 9.70 -5.93
CA ALA A 157 13.05 8.96 -7.14
C ALA A 157 11.57 9.07 -7.50
N GLY A 158 10.68 9.40 -6.56
CA GLY A 158 9.24 9.34 -6.84
C GLY A 158 8.36 10.23 -5.96
N GLY A 159 8.91 11.10 -5.14
CA GLY A 159 8.14 11.95 -4.23
C GLY A 159 7.44 11.15 -3.11
N TRP A 160 7.98 9.97 -2.77
CA TRP A 160 7.38 9.11 -1.76
C TRP A 160 7.52 9.69 -0.36
N GLU A 161 6.40 9.99 0.27
CA GLU A 161 6.35 10.50 1.62
C GLU A 161 6.27 9.38 2.65
N ARG A 162 7.00 9.54 3.73
CA ARG A 162 6.97 8.62 4.86
C ARG A 162 5.75 8.87 5.74
N GLY A 163 5.11 7.79 6.20
CA GLY A 163 4.04 7.87 7.17
C GLY A 163 4.49 8.45 8.51
N ILE A 164 3.53 8.99 9.26
CA ILE A 164 3.77 9.59 10.58
C ILE A 164 4.03 8.48 11.62
N PRO A 165 5.01 8.63 12.53
CA PRO A 165 5.24 7.70 13.62
C PRO A 165 4.02 7.57 14.54
N LYS A 166 3.70 6.34 14.97
CA LYS A 166 2.59 6.09 15.90
C LYS A 166 2.86 6.66 17.31
N TYR A 167 4.11 6.58 17.77
CA TYR A 167 4.48 6.99 19.13
C TYR A 167 5.08 8.40 19.12
N LYS A 168 4.69 9.22 20.09
CA LYS A 168 5.19 10.59 20.24
C LYS A 168 6.62 10.65 20.78
N THR A 169 7.03 9.64 21.55
CA THR A 169 8.32 9.60 22.24
C THR A 169 9.09 8.34 21.90
N VAL A 170 10.41 8.39 22.03
CA VAL A 170 11.29 7.21 21.95
C VAL A 170 10.88 6.22 23.03
N PRO A 171 10.76 4.90 22.71
CA PRO A 171 10.43 3.87 23.69
C PRO A 171 11.44 3.79 24.83
N ARG A 172 10.97 3.47 26.05
CA ARG A 172 11.80 3.48 27.28
C ARG A 172 13.05 2.59 27.21
N GLY A 173 13.03 1.50 26.48
CA GLY A 173 14.18 0.58 26.35
C GLY A 173 15.34 1.09 25.49
N TYR A 174 15.30 2.33 24.97
CA TYR A 174 16.30 2.87 24.02
C TYR A 174 16.81 4.25 24.44
N PRO A 175 17.45 4.38 25.63
CA PRO A 175 17.89 5.69 26.13
C PRO A 175 18.94 6.35 25.23
N ALA A 176 19.90 5.58 24.71
CA ALA A 176 20.93 6.12 23.79
C ALA A 176 20.33 6.71 22.51
N VAL A 177 19.26 6.12 21.97
CA VAL A 177 18.55 6.66 20.80
C VAL A 177 17.84 7.97 21.14
N LYS A 178 17.29 8.07 22.34
CA LYS A 178 16.64 9.29 22.82
C LYS A 178 17.65 10.43 22.96
N GLU A 179 18.83 10.13 23.47
CA GLU A 179 19.93 11.09 23.67
C GLU A 179 20.54 11.54 22.32
N ALA A 180 20.76 10.59 21.38
CA ALA A 180 21.27 10.89 20.05
C ALA A 180 20.30 11.72 19.22
N GLY A 181 18.99 11.56 19.39
CA GLY A 181 17.96 12.33 18.68
C GLY A 181 17.92 12.05 17.16
N GLY A 182 17.54 13.07 16.38
CA GLY A 182 17.58 13.05 14.92
C GLY A 182 16.70 11.97 14.26
N ILE A 183 17.14 11.52 13.07
CA ILE A 183 16.39 10.54 12.25
C ILE A 183 16.20 9.19 12.97
N GLN A 184 17.17 8.78 13.78
CA GLN A 184 17.11 7.54 14.54
C GLN A 184 15.99 7.57 15.57
N ALA A 185 15.90 8.67 16.34
CA ALA A 185 14.83 8.88 17.32
C ALA A 185 13.46 9.01 16.66
N ASP A 186 13.40 9.47 15.42
CA ASP A 186 12.16 9.54 14.66
C ASP A 186 11.75 8.16 14.14
N LEU A 187 12.63 7.40 13.50
CA LEU A 187 12.35 6.09 12.95
C LEU A 187 11.91 5.09 14.02
N ILE A 188 12.54 5.07 15.19
CA ILE A 188 12.23 4.07 16.25
C ILE A 188 10.81 4.21 16.82
N ARG A 189 10.13 5.33 16.58
CA ARG A 189 8.76 5.61 17.02
C ARG A 189 7.68 4.98 16.15
N HIS A 190 8.05 4.35 15.03
CA HIS A 190 7.10 3.64 14.17
C HIS A 190 6.71 2.27 14.77
N SER A 191 5.44 1.86 14.60
CA SER A 191 4.95 0.50 14.91
C SER A 191 4.67 -0.32 13.67
N GLY A 192 4.67 0.30 12.55
CA GLY A 192 4.66 -0.14 11.18
C GLY A 192 5.37 0.93 10.38
N PHE A 193 5.81 0.65 9.17
CA PHE A 193 6.49 1.63 8.33
C PHE A 193 5.92 1.60 6.93
N HIS A 194 5.60 2.77 6.41
CA HIS A 194 5.11 2.89 5.05
C HIS A 194 5.58 4.18 4.39
N MET A 195 5.65 4.14 3.06
CA MET A 195 5.83 5.30 2.20
C MET A 195 4.77 5.30 1.11
N GLY A 196 4.28 6.46 0.73
CA GLY A 196 3.27 6.58 -0.30
C GLY A 196 3.20 7.96 -0.93
N THR A 197 2.45 8.05 -2.03
CA THR A 197 2.07 9.30 -2.68
C THR A 197 0.57 9.38 -2.83
N GLN A 198 0.07 10.60 -2.97
CA GLN A 198 -1.29 10.92 -3.34
C GLN A 198 -1.22 11.97 -4.44
N GLU A 199 -1.81 11.66 -5.58
CA GLU A 199 -1.80 12.55 -6.74
C GLU A 199 -3.17 12.54 -7.45
N PRO A 200 -3.56 13.61 -8.16
CA PRO A 200 -4.71 13.56 -9.05
C PRO A 200 -4.59 12.38 -10.00
N HIS A 201 -5.72 11.86 -10.50
CA HIS A 201 -5.69 10.71 -11.41
C HIS A 201 -4.86 11.05 -12.67
N PRO A 202 -3.71 10.37 -12.90
CA PRO A 202 -2.93 10.59 -14.11
C PRO A 202 -3.68 10.01 -15.33
N LYS A 203 -3.53 10.62 -16.50
CA LYS A 203 -4.20 10.15 -17.73
C LYS A 203 -3.88 8.69 -18.06
N HIS A 204 -2.66 8.24 -17.80
CA HIS A 204 -2.22 6.85 -17.98
C HIS A 204 -3.10 5.83 -17.27
N LEU A 205 -3.78 6.21 -16.18
CA LEU A 205 -4.66 5.31 -15.42
C LEU A 205 -5.83 4.78 -16.26
N PHE A 206 -6.26 5.58 -17.24
CA PHE A 206 -7.41 5.33 -18.09
C PHE A 206 -7.02 4.83 -19.51
N THR A 207 -5.80 4.31 -19.65
CA THR A 207 -5.24 3.83 -20.93
C THR A 207 -4.55 2.49 -20.72
N PRO A 208 -4.21 1.73 -21.78
CA PRO A 208 -3.44 0.49 -21.69
C PRO A 208 -2.08 0.65 -20.97
N GLU A 209 -1.54 1.85 -20.90
CA GLU A 209 -0.26 2.18 -20.24
C GLU A 209 -0.33 2.13 -18.71
N ALA A 210 -1.52 1.99 -18.10
CA ALA A 210 -1.70 1.99 -16.65
C ALA A 210 -0.82 0.96 -15.93
N VAL A 211 -0.67 -0.22 -16.50
CA VAL A 211 0.18 -1.29 -15.94
C VAL A 211 1.64 -0.88 -15.90
N GLU A 212 2.17 -0.37 -17.02
CA GLU A 212 3.56 0.07 -17.11
C GLU A 212 3.82 1.27 -16.19
N PHE A 213 2.92 2.25 -16.22
CA PHE A 213 2.97 3.42 -15.33
C PHE A 213 3.06 3.01 -13.86
N VAL A 214 2.14 2.17 -13.38
CA VAL A 214 2.11 1.75 -11.97
C VAL A 214 3.32 0.91 -11.62
N CYS A 215 3.73 -0.04 -12.47
CA CYS A 215 4.92 -0.86 -12.24
C CYS A 215 6.20 -0.02 -12.18
N SER A 216 6.38 0.95 -13.07
CA SER A 216 7.55 1.84 -13.07
C SER A 216 7.63 2.67 -11.80
N ARG A 217 6.51 3.20 -11.32
CA ARG A 217 6.40 3.93 -10.06
C ARG A 217 6.76 3.02 -8.87
N LEU A 218 6.07 1.88 -8.73
CA LEU A 218 6.27 0.95 -7.61
C LEU A 218 7.68 0.33 -7.59
N LYS A 219 8.34 0.18 -8.74
CA LYS A 219 9.73 -0.29 -8.84
C LYS A 219 10.70 0.54 -8.00
N THR A 220 10.49 1.85 -7.90
CA THR A 220 11.35 2.75 -7.12
C THR A 220 11.26 2.49 -5.61
N LEU A 221 10.21 1.83 -5.14
CA LEU A 221 10.00 1.40 -3.75
C LEU A 221 10.61 0.02 -3.42
N LYS A 222 11.18 -0.68 -4.41
CA LYS A 222 11.83 -1.98 -4.21
C LYS A 222 12.86 -1.99 -3.06
N PRO A 223 13.77 -0.98 -2.92
CA PRO A 223 14.73 -0.98 -1.80
C PRO A 223 14.06 -0.92 -0.43
N VAL A 224 12.96 -0.19 -0.30
CA VAL A 224 12.18 -0.08 0.95
C VAL A 224 11.53 -1.42 1.30
N THR A 225 10.83 -2.06 0.34
CA THR A 225 10.18 -3.35 0.55
C THR A 225 11.20 -4.44 0.87
N GLN A 226 12.34 -4.47 0.19
CA GLN A 226 13.42 -5.42 0.45
C GLN A 226 14.03 -5.24 1.84
N TRP A 227 14.25 -3.99 2.28
CA TRP A 227 14.74 -3.71 3.61
C TRP A 227 13.76 -4.20 4.68
N LEU A 228 12.47 -3.91 4.52
CA LEU A 228 11.42 -4.37 5.43
C LEU A 228 11.33 -5.90 5.46
N SER A 229 11.34 -6.56 4.31
CA SER A 229 11.31 -8.04 4.23
C SER A 229 12.48 -8.68 4.96
N LYS A 230 13.71 -8.14 4.79
CA LYS A 230 14.91 -8.66 5.45
C LYS A 230 14.92 -8.39 6.96
N THR A 231 14.35 -7.28 7.40
CA THR A 231 14.43 -6.82 8.80
C THR A 231 13.27 -7.37 9.63
N VAL A 232 12.07 -7.37 9.08
CA VAL A 232 10.83 -7.62 9.83
C VAL A 232 10.06 -8.81 9.28
N GLY A 233 10.13 -9.09 7.97
CA GLY A 233 9.32 -10.09 7.29
C GLY A 233 9.57 -11.54 7.70
N THR A 234 10.67 -11.83 8.40
CA THR A 234 11.02 -13.17 8.92
C THR A 234 10.68 -13.35 10.41
N ALA A 235 10.09 -12.36 11.04
CA ALA A 235 9.86 -12.31 12.49
C ALA A 235 8.43 -12.73 12.90
N HIS A 236 7.78 -13.59 12.11
CA HIS A 236 6.42 -14.09 12.37
C HIS A 236 6.41 -15.49 12.93
#